data_fad3b263fb4422fd3d60a9f730b81b62
#
_entry.id   fad3b263fb4422fd3d60a9f730b81b62
#
_cell.length_a   1.000
_cell.length_b   1.000
_cell.length_c   1.000
_cell.angle_alpha   90.00
_cell.angle_beta   90.00
_cell.angle_gamma   90.00
#
_symmetry.space_group_name_H-M   'P 1'
#
loop_
_entity.id
_entity.type
_entity.pdbx_description
1 polymer ?
#
loop_
_entity_poly.entity_id
_entity_poly.type
_entity_poly.pdbx_seq_one_letter_code
_entity_poly.pdbx_strand_id
1 'polypeptide(L)'
;GGRGAGAEAGAGGGAALFKAAPRPGSLAALVEREARTRYLQDRCEEVLSEKELSRLREALLGWASGAESPPPGASGALDYCSFCAAANDAVGALGPRVAWHFAPSLFARLPQDRLGRVSVAALFEVVCGRNRRLQNRILLASYDSAGVGTLGSAELEAFVDEIQRRGLLQAVRTVPKAFRLRWLEMAAQKFLFFHGNPKGRARVQDVACGPVLEELNALQPDPYAFGSIHAALQRTAKNWFSVHSAQRVHHAFVGLDTDMDGLLSKEEFACFGDGGLTGLFVDRIFEAHAGRGAPGRRAGGMDFRAFTDFVIAWEGKKHRA
;
A
#
# COMPACT_ATOMS: atom_id res chain seq x y z
N GLY A 1 -51.47 -37.95 32.89
CA GLY A 1 -50.06 -38.25 32.79
C GLY A 1 -49.63 -38.35 31.36
N GLY A 2 -48.81 -37.54 30.87
CA GLY A 2 -48.26 -37.62 29.52
C GLY A 2 -47.43 -36.41 29.25
N ARG A 3 -46.15 -36.52 29.51
CA ARG A 3 -45.20 -35.44 29.27
C ARG A 3 -44.75 -35.48 27.81
N GLY A 4 -45.03 -34.42 27.08
CA GLY A 4 -44.44 -34.13 25.77
C GLY A 4 -43.05 -33.48 25.94
N ALA A 5 -42.02 -34.14 25.47
CA ALA A 5 -40.67 -33.59 25.37
C ALA A 5 -40.58 -32.77 24.08
N GLY A 6 -40.43 -31.46 24.21
CA GLY A 6 -40.09 -30.57 23.11
C GLY A 6 -38.61 -30.69 22.78
N ALA A 7 -38.31 -31.03 21.55
CA ALA A 7 -36.95 -31.00 20.99
C ALA A 7 -36.61 -29.56 20.61
N GLU A 8 -35.74 -28.91 21.40
CA GLU A 8 -35.08 -27.69 20.99
C GLU A 8 -34.02 -28.01 19.94
N ALA A 9 -34.25 -27.56 18.72
CA ALA A 9 -33.27 -27.59 17.65
C ALA A 9 -32.24 -26.48 17.95
N GLY A 10 -31.05 -26.88 18.37
CA GLY A 10 -29.92 -25.98 18.64
C GLY A 10 -29.43 -25.29 17.37
N ALA A 11 -29.63 -23.98 17.32
CA ALA A 11 -28.91 -23.10 16.43
C ALA A 11 -27.48 -22.89 16.99
N GLY A 12 -26.59 -23.79 16.61
CA GLY A 12 -25.19 -23.71 17.02
C GLY A 12 -24.29 -24.11 15.87
N GLY A 13 -23.78 -23.14 15.14
CA GLY A 13 -22.92 -23.50 14.02
C GLY A 13 -22.03 -22.39 13.43
N GLY A 14 -22.01 -21.17 14.00
CA GLY A 14 -21.26 -20.07 13.39
C GLY A 14 -19.97 -19.61 14.08
N ALA A 15 -19.62 -20.15 15.26
CA ALA A 15 -18.62 -19.55 16.13
C ALA A 15 -17.24 -20.25 16.15
N ALA A 16 -17.00 -21.27 15.35
CA ALA A 16 -15.80 -22.10 15.51
C ALA A 16 -14.71 -21.93 14.46
N LEU A 17 -14.69 -20.86 13.68
CA LEU A 17 -13.68 -20.66 12.63
C LEU A 17 -12.51 -19.73 13.02
N PHE A 18 -12.52 -19.13 14.21
CA PHE A 18 -11.37 -18.40 14.73
C PHE A 18 -10.55 -19.32 15.63
N LYS A 19 -9.67 -20.13 15.02
CA LYS A 19 -8.65 -20.84 15.80
C LYS A 19 -7.83 -19.80 16.57
N ALA A 20 -7.78 -19.96 17.90
CA ALA A 20 -6.84 -19.19 18.70
C ALA A 20 -5.43 -19.41 18.15
N ALA A 21 -4.63 -18.36 18.06
CA ALA A 21 -3.25 -18.48 17.62
C ALA A 21 -2.52 -19.55 18.46
N PRO A 22 -1.74 -20.44 17.84
CA PRO A 22 -1.07 -21.50 18.57
C PRO A 22 -0.07 -20.89 19.56
N ARG A 23 0.15 -21.57 20.69
CA ARG A 23 1.10 -21.11 21.70
C ARG A 23 2.51 -20.98 21.09
N PRO A 24 3.23 -19.88 21.34
CA PRO A 24 4.60 -19.72 20.87
C PRO A 24 5.47 -20.93 21.27
N GLY A 25 6.24 -21.48 20.30
CA GLY A 25 7.09 -22.65 20.51
C GLY A 25 6.37 -24.02 20.47
N SER A 26 5.05 -24.06 20.32
CA SER A 26 4.31 -25.32 20.11
C SER A 26 4.55 -25.90 18.71
N LEU A 27 4.38 -27.22 18.54
CA LEU A 27 4.47 -27.89 17.25
C LEU A 27 3.51 -27.24 16.23
N ALA A 28 2.31 -26.88 16.66
CA ALA A 28 1.35 -26.19 15.81
C ALA A 28 1.88 -24.84 15.29
N ALA A 29 2.54 -24.04 16.13
CA ALA A 29 3.17 -22.80 15.73
C ALA A 29 4.33 -23.01 14.73
N LEU A 30 5.10 -24.08 14.90
CA LEU A 30 6.18 -24.44 13.98
C LEU A 30 5.63 -24.86 12.62
N VAL A 31 4.57 -25.69 12.59
CA VAL A 31 3.91 -26.13 11.36
C VAL A 31 3.27 -24.96 10.63
N GLU A 32 2.58 -24.07 11.32
CA GLU A 32 1.99 -22.87 10.72
C GLU A 32 3.06 -21.95 10.11
N ARG A 33 4.18 -21.76 10.82
CA ARG A 33 5.31 -20.97 10.33
C ARG A 33 5.92 -21.57 9.06
N GLU A 34 6.14 -22.89 9.07
CA GLU A 34 6.69 -23.60 7.91
C GLU A 34 5.74 -23.57 6.71
N ALA A 35 4.45 -23.84 6.95
CA ALA A 35 3.43 -23.78 5.90
C ALA A 35 3.33 -22.38 5.28
N ARG A 36 3.44 -21.34 6.11
CA ARG A 36 3.46 -19.95 5.66
C ARG A 36 4.72 -19.64 4.85
N THR A 37 5.88 -20.08 5.31
CA THR A 37 7.15 -19.87 4.59
C THR A 37 7.08 -20.50 3.21
N ARG A 38 6.61 -21.74 3.09
CA ARG A 38 6.41 -22.42 1.81
C ARG A 38 5.40 -21.68 0.92
N TYR A 39 4.25 -21.29 1.48
CA TYR A 39 3.27 -20.51 0.73
C TYR A 39 3.84 -19.21 0.17
N LEU A 40 4.65 -18.48 0.95
CA LEU A 40 5.28 -17.25 0.48
C LEU A 40 6.35 -17.53 -0.59
N GLN A 41 7.11 -18.65 -0.46
CA GLN A 41 8.06 -19.08 -1.49
C GLN A 41 7.37 -19.39 -2.80
N ASP A 42 6.29 -20.20 -2.78
CA ASP A 42 5.49 -20.50 -3.97
C ASP A 42 4.94 -19.23 -4.64
N ARG A 43 4.49 -18.26 -3.82
CA ARG A 43 4.04 -16.97 -4.33
C ARG A 43 5.16 -16.10 -4.92
N CYS A 44 6.37 -16.19 -4.38
CA CYS A 44 7.53 -15.51 -4.97
C CYS A 44 7.82 -16.00 -6.38
N GLU A 45 7.59 -17.29 -6.66
CA GLU A 45 7.79 -17.86 -8.01
C GLU A 45 6.78 -17.34 -9.04
N GLU A 46 5.61 -16.84 -8.60
CA GLU A 46 4.62 -16.21 -9.47
C GLU A 46 5.01 -14.79 -9.90
N VAL A 47 5.94 -14.15 -9.18
CA VAL A 47 6.38 -12.79 -9.45
C VAL A 47 7.29 -12.75 -10.68
N LEU A 48 6.99 -11.85 -11.61
CA LEU A 48 7.83 -11.63 -12.78
C LEU A 48 8.97 -10.67 -12.43
N SER A 49 10.19 -11.04 -12.80
CA SER A 49 11.37 -10.18 -12.74
C SER A 49 11.32 -9.08 -13.80
N GLU A 50 12.14 -8.03 -13.65
CA GLU A 50 12.25 -6.96 -14.65
C GLU A 50 12.62 -7.48 -16.03
N LYS A 51 13.52 -8.49 -16.10
CA LYS A 51 13.91 -9.13 -17.38
C LYS A 51 12.74 -9.85 -18.03
N GLU A 52 11.91 -10.50 -17.23
CA GLU A 52 10.72 -11.21 -17.74
C GLU A 52 9.63 -10.23 -18.16
N LEU A 53 9.43 -9.14 -17.42
CA LEU A 53 8.54 -8.06 -17.83
C LEU A 53 9.00 -7.40 -19.13
N SER A 54 10.32 -7.20 -19.34
CA SER A 54 10.85 -6.68 -20.60
C SER A 54 10.59 -7.62 -21.75
N ARG A 55 10.84 -8.94 -21.59
CA ARG A 55 10.54 -9.96 -22.60
C ARG A 55 9.04 -10.02 -22.91
N LEU A 56 8.20 -9.94 -21.90
CA LEU A 56 6.75 -9.91 -22.09
C LEU A 56 6.33 -8.70 -22.91
N ARG A 57 6.88 -7.52 -22.60
CA ARG A 57 6.61 -6.29 -23.38
C ARG A 57 7.04 -6.43 -24.85
N GLU A 58 8.23 -6.98 -25.12
CA GLU A 58 8.72 -7.22 -26.46
C GLU A 58 7.79 -8.18 -27.23
N ALA A 59 7.37 -9.27 -26.60
CA ALA A 59 6.41 -10.21 -27.18
C ALA A 59 5.07 -9.53 -27.54
N LEU A 60 4.51 -8.73 -26.61
CA LEU A 60 3.28 -7.97 -26.87
C LEU A 60 3.42 -6.99 -28.04
N LEU A 61 4.55 -6.30 -28.13
CA LEU A 61 4.83 -5.36 -29.23
C LEU A 61 5.02 -6.10 -30.57
N GLY A 62 5.58 -7.29 -30.55
CA GLY A 62 5.75 -8.13 -31.77
C GLY A 62 4.42 -8.54 -32.38
N TRP A 63 3.37 -8.72 -31.57
CA TRP A 63 2.01 -9.06 -32.03
C TRP A 63 1.13 -7.84 -32.30
N ALA A 64 1.60 -6.63 -31.97
CA ALA A 64 0.82 -5.43 -32.18
C ALA A 64 0.68 -5.09 -33.66
N SER A 65 -0.54 -5.11 -34.17
CA SER A 65 -0.83 -4.80 -35.57
C SER A 65 -0.64 -3.31 -35.85
N GLY A 66 0.14 -3.02 -36.88
CA GLY A 66 0.09 -1.80 -37.66
C GLY A 66 0.93 -0.66 -37.16
N ALA A 67 2.19 -0.71 -37.49
CA ALA A 67 2.92 0.40 -38.10
C ALA A 67 4.29 -0.11 -38.51
N GLU A 68 4.63 0.06 -39.73
CA GLU A 68 6.02 0.30 -40.13
C GLU A 68 6.49 1.47 -39.26
N SER A 69 7.28 1.17 -38.23
CA SER A 69 7.86 2.10 -37.26
C SER A 69 6.86 3.05 -36.57
N PRO A 70 6.27 2.65 -35.44
CA PRO A 70 5.46 3.59 -34.65
C PRO A 70 6.32 4.78 -34.20
N PRO A 71 5.80 6.02 -34.27
CA PRO A 71 6.50 7.17 -33.73
C PRO A 71 6.82 6.95 -32.24
N PRO A 72 7.91 7.54 -31.70
CA PRO A 72 8.28 7.38 -30.29
C PRO A 72 7.10 7.80 -29.39
N GLY A 73 6.52 6.83 -28.68
CA GLY A 73 5.34 6.99 -27.83
C GLY A 73 4.03 6.36 -28.35
N ALA A 74 3.96 5.86 -29.59
CA ALA A 74 2.80 5.11 -30.07
C ALA A 74 2.92 3.64 -29.60
N SER A 75 2.08 3.25 -28.66
CA SER A 75 1.91 1.86 -28.26
C SER A 75 1.08 1.15 -29.32
N GLY A 76 1.60 0.04 -29.86
CA GLY A 76 0.83 -0.83 -30.75
C GLY A 76 -0.49 -1.27 -30.12
N ALA A 77 -1.42 -1.74 -30.97
CA ALA A 77 -2.72 -2.24 -30.52
C ALA A 77 -2.89 -3.71 -30.89
N LEU A 78 -3.52 -4.47 -30.02
CA LEU A 78 -3.82 -5.88 -30.17
C LEU A 78 -5.31 -6.10 -30.38
N ASP A 79 -5.69 -6.80 -31.44
CA ASP A 79 -7.02 -7.41 -31.51
C ASP A 79 -7.07 -8.68 -30.65
N TYR A 80 -8.24 -9.29 -30.53
CA TYR A 80 -8.38 -10.46 -29.67
C TYR A 80 -7.57 -11.66 -30.13
N CYS A 81 -7.40 -11.86 -31.44
CA CYS A 81 -6.59 -12.95 -31.99
C CYS A 81 -5.10 -12.76 -31.68
N SER A 82 -4.58 -11.55 -31.90
CA SER A 82 -3.20 -11.19 -31.55
C SER A 82 -2.96 -11.24 -30.04
N PHE A 83 -3.96 -10.86 -29.23
CA PHE A 83 -3.89 -11.00 -27.78
C PHE A 83 -3.77 -12.47 -27.34
N CYS A 84 -4.54 -13.38 -27.94
CA CYS A 84 -4.44 -14.83 -27.67
C CYS A 84 -3.10 -15.42 -28.15
N ALA A 85 -2.61 -15.00 -29.31
CA ALA A 85 -1.31 -15.44 -29.83
C ALA A 85 -0.17 -14.96 -28.92
N ALA A 86 -0.17 -13.69 -28.52
CA ALA A 86 0.79 -13.14 -27.56
C ALA A 86 0.74 -13.84 -26.21
N ALA A 87 -0.45 -14.26 -25.76
CA ALA A 87 -0.62 -15.05 -24.53
C ALA A 87 0.07 -16.41 -24.63
N ASN A 88 -0.10 -17.12 -25.75
CA ASN A 88 0.52 -18.43 -25.98
C ASN A 88 2.06 -18.32 -26.05
N ASP A 89 2.57 -17.31 -26.73
CA ASP A 89 4.02 -17.06 -26.79
C ASP A 89 4.59 -16.70 -25.42
N ALA A 90 3.87 -15.86 -24.64
CA ALA A 90 4.27 -15.51 -23.30
C ALA A 90 4.30 -16.74 -22.37
N VAL A 91 3.30 -17.62 -22.47
CA VAL A 91 3.25 -18.87 -21.70
C VAL A 91 4.40 -19.81 -22.15
N GLY A 92 4.69 -19.89 -23.42
CA GLY A 92 5.82 -20.68 -23.96
C GLY A 92 7.18 -20.19 -23.46
N ALA A 93 7.36 -18.87 -23.37
CA ALA A 93 8.64 -18.24 -23.00
C ALA A 93 8.86 -18.11 -21.48
N LEU A 94 7.79 -17.86 -20.70
CA LEU A 94 7.85 -17.53 -19.28
C LEU A 94 7.18 -18.56 -18.37
N GLY A 95 6.54 -19.57 -18.97
CA GLY A 95 5.83 -20.64 -18.25
C GLY A 95 4.37 -20.31 -17.95
N PRO A 96 3.61 -21.30 -17.42
CA PRO A 96 2.16 -21.20 -17.20
C PRO A 96 1.76 -20.12 -16.18
N ARG A 97 2.68 -19.66 -15.36
CA ARG A 97 2.45 -18.61 -14.34
C ARG A 97 2.02 -17.26 -14.92
N VAL A 98 2.27 -17.00 -16.22
CA VAL A 98 1.83 -15.75 -16.84
C VAL A 98 0.42 -15.81 -17.41
N ALA A 99 -0.17 -17.00 -17.55
CA ALA A 99 -1.47 -17.20 -18.20
C ALA A 99 -2.61 -16.38 -17.54
N TRP A 100 -2.58 -16.20 -16.22
CA TRP A 100 -3.60 -15.43 -15.50
C TRP A 100 -3.62 -13.93 -15.86
N HIS A 101 -2.54 -13.42 -16.46
CA HIS A 101 -2.49 -12.06 -16.99
C HIS A 101 -3.27 -11.91 -18.30
N PHE A 102 -3.58 -13.00 -18.98
CA PHE A 102 -4.21 -13.04 -20.30
C PHE A 102 -5.65 -13.58 -20.25
N ALA A 103 -6.35 -13.40 -19.14
CA ALA A 103 -7.76 -13.80 -19.07
C ALA A 103 -8.60 -13.01 -20.08
N PRO A 104 -9.55 -13.67 -20.81
CA PRO A 104 -10.44 -13.00 -21.76
C PRO A 104 -11.20 -11.81 -21.14
N SER A 105 -11.59 -11.95 -19.86
CA SER A 105 -12.24 -10.89 -19.09
C SER A 105 -11.37 -9.65 -18.91
N LEU A 106 -10.04 -9.77 -18.92
CA LEU A 106 -9.14 -8.63 -18.88
C LEU A 106 -9.20 -7.86 -20.20
N PHE A 107 -9.11 -8.56 -21.35
CA PHE A 107 -9.22 -7.94 -22.67
C PHE A 107 -10.52 -7.14 -22.79
N ALA A 108 -11.66 -7.72 -22.39
CA ALA A 108 -12.97 -7.08 -22.45
C ALA A 108 -13.10 -5.85 -21.52
N ARG A 109 -12.33 -5.76 -20.44
CA ARG A 109 -12.36 -4.65 -19.48
C ARG A 109 -11.44 -3.49 -19.81
N LEU A 110 -10.46 -3.71 -20.68
CA LEU A 110 -9.53 -2.66 -21.09
C LEU A 110 -10.20 -1.72 -22.12
N PRO A 111 -9.79 -0.44 -22.15
CA PRO A 111 -10.25 0.48 -23.15
C PRO A 111 -9.93 -0.03 -24.56
N GLN A 112 -10.94 -0.09 -25.42
CA GLN A 112 -10.81 -0.55 -26.79
C GLN A 112 -10.97 0.65 -27.76
N ASP A 113 -10.23 0.59 -28.87
CA ASP A 113 -10.39 1.55 -29.95
C ASP A 113 -11.65 1.23 -30.80
N ARG A 114 -11.88 2.02 -31.86
CA ARG A 114 -13.04 1.84 -32.77
C ARG A 114 -13.05 0.50 -33.51
N LEU A 115 -11.90 -0.20 -33.55
CA LEU A 115 -11.72 -1.51 -34.19
C LEU A 115 -11.74 -2.66 -33.16
N GLY A 116 -12.09 -2.39 -31.89
CA GLY A 116 -12.10 -3.39 -30.83
C GLY A 116 -10.71 -3.84 -30.36
N ARG A 117 -9.68 -3.04 -30.60
CA ARG A 117 -8.30 -3.36 -30.23
C ARG A 117 -7.92 -2.69 -28.92
N VAL A 118 -7.08 -3.35 -28.14
CA VAL A 118 -6.55 -2.89 -26.87
C VAL A 118 -5.12 -2.39 -27.05
N SER A 119 -4.78 -1.25 -26.45
CA SER A 119 -3.41 -0.74 -26.44
C SER A 119 -2.48 -1.67 -25.64
N VAL A 120 -1.31 -2.00 -26.21
CA VAL A 120 -0.24 -2.75 -25.53
C VAL A 120 0.17 -2.04 -24.25
N ALA A 121 0.25 -0.71 -24.26
CA ALA A 121 0.58 0.07 -23.06
C ALA A 121 -0.43 -0.15 -21.94
N ALA A 122 -1.73 -0.06 -22.23
CA ALA A 122 -2.78 -0.25 -21.24
C ALA A 122 -2.79 -1.69 -20.67
N LEU A 123 -2.61 -2.69 -21.52
CA LEU A 123 -2.48 -4.09 -21.09
C LEU A 123 -1.24 -4.28 -20.20
N PHE A 124 -0.10 -3.78 -20.64
CA PHE A 124 1.17 -3.95 -19.92
C PHE A 124 1.17 -3.21 -18.57
N GLU A 125 0.56 -2.02 -18.50
CA GLU A 125 0.36 -1.29 -17.23
C GLU A 125 -0.44 -2.12 -16.22
N VAL A 126 -1.50 -2.80 -16.66
CA VAL A 126 -2.27 -3.69 -15.78
C VAL A 126 -1.44 -4.89 -15.33
N VAL A 127 -0.62 -5.48 -16.21
CA VAL A 127 0.28 -6.58 -15.84
C VAL A 127 1.30 -6.13 -14.79
N CYS A 128 1.97 -5.01 -15.02
CA CYS A 128 2.93 -4.42 -14.07
C CYS A 128 2.27 -4.10 -12.73
N GLY A 129 1.07 -3.51 -12.76
CA GLY A 129 0.30 -3.21 -11.56
C GLY A 129 -0.08 -4.46 -10.76
N ARG A 130 -0.48 -5.54 -11.43
CA ARG A 130 -0.75 -6.84 -10.78
C ARG A 130 0.50 -7.45 -10.18
N ASN A 131 1.61 -7.46 -10.93
CA ASN A 131 2.89 -7.97 -10.46
C ASN A 131 3.38 -7.20 -9.21
N ARG A 132 3.31 -5.88 -9.23
CA ARG A 132 3.66 -5.02 -8.10
C ARG A 132 2.79 -5.28 -6.87
N ARG A 133 1.47 -5.43 -7.04
CA ARG A 133 0.56 -5.79 -5.93
C ARG A 133 0.93 -7.15 -5.31
N LEU A 134 1.26 -8.14 -6.14
CA LEU A 134 1.72 -9.45 -5.64
C LEU A 134 3.03 -9.32 -4.86
N GLN A 135 4.03 -8.60 -5.38
CA GLN A 135 5.29 -8.32 -4.68
C GLN A 135 5.07 -7.65 -3.33
N ASN A 136 4.25 -6.60 -3.28
CA ASN A 136 3.96 -5.87 -2.05
C ASN A 136 3.22 -6.74 -1.04
N ARG A 137 2.28 -7.59 -1.49
CA ARG A 137 1.57 -8.52 -0.61
C ARG A 137 2.50 -9.56 0.01
N ILE A 138 3.42 -10.11 -0.76
CA ILE A 138 4.45 -11.05 -0.28
C ILE A 138 5.35 -10.32 0.73
N LEU A 139 5.82 -9.13 0.39
CA LEU A 139 6.68 -8.34 1.25
C LEU A 139 5.97 -7.98 2.57
N LEU A 140 4.75 -7.45 2.52
CA LEU A 140 3.95 -7.17 3.73
C LEU A 140 3.77 -8.41 4.60
N ALA A 141 3.46 -9.56 3.97
CA ALA A 141 3.28 -10.81 4.69
C ALA A 141 4.58 -11.30 5.36
N SER A 142 5.76 -11.00 4.81
CA SER A 142 7.05 -11.37 5.41
C SER A 142 7.35 -10.58 6.70
N TYR A 143 6.80 -9.37 6.85
CA TYR A 143 6.94 -8.55 8.07
C TYR A 143 5.96 -8.93 9.19
N ASP A 144 4.91 -9.70 8.91
CA ASP A 144 4.03 -10.24 9.96
C ASP A 144 4.71 -11.43 10.67
N SER A 145 5.66 -11.13 11.51
CA SER A 145 6.47 -12.13 12.23
C SER A 145 5.64 -13.03 13.15
N ALA A 146 4.55 -12.48 13.69
CA ALA A 146 3.64 -13.20 14.59
C ALA A 146 2.65 -14.11 13.85
N GLY A 147 2.49 -13.97 12.53
CA GLY A 147 1.56 -14.77 11.73
C GLY A 147 0.07 -14.46 11.95
N VAL A 148 -0.24 -13.33 12.57
CA VAL A 148 -1.63 -12.94 12.93
C VAL A 148 -2.35 -12.16 11.82
N GLY A 149 -1.69 -11.93 10.69
CA GLY A 149 -2.25 -11.18 9.56
C GLY A 149 -2.36 -9.68 9.80
N THR A 150 -1.66 -9.14 10.81
CA THR A 150 -1.71 -7.71 11.13
C THR A 150 -0.31 -7.15 11.40
N LEU A 151 -0.07 -5.90 11.02
CA LEU A 151 1.18 -5.17 11.17
C LEU A 151 0.99 -3.98 12.11
N GLY A 152 1.96 -3.75 12.99
CA GLY A 152 2.07 -2.55 13.81
C GLY A 152 2.98 -1.50 13.17
N SER A 153 3.23 -0.39 13.90
CA SER A 153 4.04 0.73 13.39
C SER A 153 5.44 0.28 13.00
N ALA A 154 6.16 -0.43 13.85
CA ALA A 154 7.54 -0.87 13.57
C ALA A 154 7.64 -1.79 12.34
N GLU A 155 6.67 -2.69 12.17
CA GLU A 155 6.61 -3.61 11.03
C GLU A 155 6.30 -2.84 9.74
N LEU A 156 5.43 -1.83 9.78
CA LEU A 156 5.13 -0.95 8.64
C LEU A 156 6.30 -0.02 8.31
N GLU A 157 7.00 0.53 9.31
CA GLU A 157 8.21 1.32 9.11
C GLU A 157 9.29 0.48 8.41
N ALA A 158 9.51 -0.76 8.86
CA ALA A 158 10.46 -1.68 8.24
C ALA A 158 10.06 -2.05 6.79
N PHE A 159 8.77 -2.25 6.53
CA PHE A 159 8.25 -2.47 5.19
C PHE A 159 8.51 -1.27 4.25
N VAL A 160 8.22 -0.06 4.70
CA VAL A 160 8.46 1.17 3.90
C VAL A 160 9.95 1.40 3.67
N ASP A 161 10.78 1.14 4.70
CA ASP A 161 12.24 1.24 4.59
C ASP A 161 12.83 0.24 3.57
N GLU A 162 12.27 -0.97 3.51
CA GLU A 162 12.67 -1.96 2.49
C GLU A 162 12.29 -1.53 1.07
N ILE A 163 11.09 -1.00 0.87
CA ILE A 163 10.68 -0.43 -0.43
C ILE A 163 11.67 0.66 -0.84
N GLN A 164 12.06 1.53 0.08
CA GLN A 164 13.04 2.58 -0.18
C GLN A 164 14.41 2.00 -0.54
N ARG A 165 14.91 1.01 0.22
CA ARG A 165 16.23 0.38 -0.01
C ARG A 165 16.34 -0.30 -1.36
N ARG A 166 15.27 -0.89 -1.86
CA ARG A 166 15.20 -1.49 -3.22
C ARG A 166 15.33 -0.48 -4.36
N GLY A 167 15.59 0.80 -4.04
CA GLY A 167 15.87 1.82 -5.05
C GLY A 167 14.64 2.50 -5.63
N LEU A 168 13.48 2.18 -5.09
CA LEU A 168 12.19 2.63 -5.61
C LEU A 168 11.85 4.08 -5.23
N LEU A 169 12.61 4.71 -4.31
CA LEU A 169 12.38 6.08 -3.82
C LEU A 169 13.72 6.84 -3.72
N GLN A 170 14.33 7.15 -4.85
CA GLN A 170 15.65 7.82 -4.88
C GLN A 170 15.67 9.14 -4.11
N ALA A 171 14.59 9.93 -4.19
CA ALA A 171 14.51 11.23 -3.52
C ALA A 171 14.67 11.14 -1.99
N VAL A 172 14.21 10.05 -1.36
CA VAL A 172 14.33 9.86 0.10
C VAL A 172 15.75 9.44 0.51
N ARG A 173 16.55 8.88 -0.42
CA ARG A 173 17.94 8.46 -0.14
C ARG A 173 18.88 9.63 0.06
N THR A 174 18.56 10.80 -0.47
CA THR A 174 19.39 12.01 -0.42
C THR A 174 19.18 12.85 0.84
N VAL A 175 18.16 12.52 1.66
CA VAL A 175 17.86 13.29 2.88
C VAL A 175 18.65 12.78 4.09
N PRO A 176 18.92 13.66 5.11
CA PRO A 176 19.61 13.26 6.33
C PRO A 176 18.94 12.10 7.06
N LYS A 177 19.74 11.25 7.70
CA LYS A 177 19.23 10.04 8.41
C LYS A 177 18.16 10.38 9.45
N ALA A 178 18.33 11.47 10.20
CA ALA A 178 17.34 11.89 11.20
C ALA A 178 15.97 12.20 10.58
N PHE A 179 15.95 12.92 9.45
CA PHE A 179 14.72 13.19 8.71
C PHE A 179 14.11 11.91 8.12
N ARG A 180 14.95 10.99 7.62
CA ARG A 180 14.46 9.71 7.08
C ARG A 180 13.68 8.90 8.14
N LEU A 181 14.11 8.90 9.40
CA LEU A 181 13.37 8.24 10.48
C LEU A 181 11.98 8.89 10.68
N ARG A 182 11.91 10.22 10.66
CA ARG A 182 10.62 10.94 10.73
C ARG A 182 9.72 10.65 9.53
N TRP A 183 10.32 10.55 8.35
CA TRP A 183 9.57 10.17 7.13
C TRP A 183 8.99 8.75 7.24
N LEU A 184 9.75 7.77 7.75
CA LEU A 184 9.28 6.40 7.96
C LEU A 184 8.13 6.37 8.98
N GLU A 185 8.27 7.09 10.08
CA GLU A 185 7.25 7.23 11.12
C GLU A 185 5.96 7.83 10.53
N MET A 186 6.06 8.90 9.76
CA MET A 186 4.94 9.56 9.09
C MET A 186 4.26 8.62 8.07
N ALA A 187 5.06 7.87 7.31
CA ALA A 187 4.55 6.92 6.32
C ALA A 187 3.78 5.76 6.99
N ALA A 188 4.34 5.15 8.03
CA ALA A 188 3.67 4.10 8.79
C ALA A 188 2.39 4.62 9.45
N GLN A 189 2.41 5.85 9.97
CA GLN A 189 1.25 6.47 10.59
C GLN A 189 0.10 6.66 9.61
N LYS A 190 0.37 7.00 8.34
CA LYS A 190 -0.69 7.08 7.33
C LYS A 190 -1.36 5.72 7.08
N PHE A 191 -0.59 4.63 7.02
CA PHE A 191 -1.19 3.29 6.93
C PHE A 191 -2.06 2.96 8.13
N LEU A 192 -1.61 3.27 9.36
CA LEU A 192 -2.37 3.03 10.57
C LEU A 192 -3.61 3.91 10.68
N PHE A 193 -3.54 5.16 10.20
CA PHE A 193 -4.69 6.05 10.20
C PHE A 193 -5.86 5.52 9.36
N PHE A 194 -5.58 4.98 8.16
CA PHE A 194 -6.62 4.49 7.24
C PHE A 194 -7.00 3.03 7.45
N HIS A 195 -6.08 2.18 7.91
CA HIS A 195 -6.27 0.73 8.00
C HIS A 195 -6.09 0.17 9.42
N GLY A 196 -5.72 1.02 10.38
CA GLY A 196 -5.48 0.62 11.76
C GLY A 196 -6.76 0.29 12.52
N ASN A 197 -6.69 -0.73 13.35
CA ASN A 197 -7.71 -1.05 14.35
C ASN A 197 -7.45 -0.26 15.66
N PRO A 198 -8.37 -0.30 16.65
CA PRO A 198 -8.17 0.38 17.93
C PRO A 198 -6.90 -0.06 18.71
N LYS A 199 -6.31 -1.20 18.35
CA LYS A 199 -5.05 -1.69 18.94
C LYS A 199 -3.80 -1.16 18.23
N GLY A 200 -3.94 -0.25 17.26
CA GLY A 200 -2.83 0.32 16.50
C GLY A 200 -2.18 -0.68 15.53
N ARG A 201 -2.95 -1.63 15.00
CA ARG A 201 -2.46 -2.62 14.01
C ARG A 201 -3.33 -2.61 12.77
N ALA A 202 -2.74 -2.69 11.59
CA ALA A 202 -3.42 -2.76 10.30
C ALA A 202 -3.39 -4.19 9.75
N ARG A 203 -4.48 -4.64 9.12
CA ARG A 203 -4.48 -5.94 8.45
C ARG A 203 -3.64 -5.92 7.19
N VAL A 204 -2.80 -6.94 6.99
CA VAL A 204 -1.96 -7.09 5.78
C VAL A 204 -2.79 -6.97 4.50
N GLN A 205 -3.97 -7.58 4.47
CA GLN A 205 -4.84 -7.55 3.30
C GLN A 205 -5.37 -6.13 3.01
N ASP A 206 -5.79 -5.40 4.04
CA ASP A 206 -6.33 -4.04 3.89
C ASP A 206 -5.24 -3.07 3.41
N VAL A 207 -4.02 -3.21 3.95
CA VAL A 207 -2.85 -2.44 3.49
C VAL A 207 -2.50 -2.79 2.05
N ALA A 208 -2.46 -4.09 1.69
CA ALA A 208 -2.05 -4.55 0.36
C ALA A 208 -3.02 -4.16 -0.76
N CYS A 209 -4.31 -3.99 -0.44
CA CYS A 209 -5.36 -3.64 -1.39
C CYS A 209 -5.80 -2.18 -1.27
N GLY A 210 -5.27 -1.44 -0.29
CA GLY A 210 -5.70 -0.08 0.02
C GLY A 210 -5.10 0.99 -0.88
N PRO A 211 -5.78 2.14 -1.03
CA PRO A 211 -5.32 3.26 -1.86
C PRO A 211 -4.04 3.90 -1.32
N VAL A 212 -3.76 3.77 -0.02
CA VAL A 212 -2.54 4.31 0.61
C VAL A 212 -1.28 3.68 0.04
N LEU A 213 -1.30 2.35 -0.20
CA LEU A 213 -0.18 1.65 -0.81
C LEU A 213 -0.02 2.00 -2.29
N GLU A 214 -1.11 2.19 -3.02
CA GLU A 214 -1.06 2.66 -4.41
C GLU A 214 -0.45 4.08 -4.51
N GLU A 215 -0.77 4.96 -3.56
CA GLU A 215 -0.16 6.29 -3.48
C GLU A 215 1.35 6.22 -3.20
N LEU A 216 1.81 5.34 -2.30
CA LEU A 216 3.23 5.09 -2.06
C LEU A 216 3.91 4.55 -3.33
N ASN A 217 3.27 3.60 -4.00
CA ASN A 217 3.77 3.01 -5.24
C ASN A 217 3.89 4.03 -6.39
N ALA A 218 3.05 5.06 -6.41
CA ALA A 218 3.11 6.11 -7.42
C ALA A 218 4.40 6.96 -7.36
N LEU A 219 5.16 6.88 -6.26
CA LEU A 219 6.49 7.50 -6.16
C LEU A 219 7.61 6.65 -6.77
N GLN A 220 7.33 5.38 -7.06
CA GLN A 220 8.32 4.51 -7.67
C GLN A 220 8.50 4.88 -9.14
N PRO A 221 9.76 4.96 -9.64
CA PRO A 221 9.98 5.13 -11.06
C PRO A 221 9.35 3.95 -11.79
N ASP A 222 8.55 4.24 -12.78
CA ASP A 222 8.04 3.22 -13.68
C ASP A 222 8.96 3.17 -14.89
N PRO A 223 9.83 2.14 -15.02
CA PRO A 223 10.75 2.03 -16.15
C PRO A 223 10.03 1.81 -17.48
N TYR A 224 8.73 1.52 -17.40
CA TYR A 224 7.89 1.25 -18.58
C TYR A 224 6.82 2.33 -18.82
N ALA A 225 6.88 3.44 -18.07
CA ALA A 225 5.87 4.49 -18.19
C ALA A 225 5.81 5.07 -19.61
N PHE A 226 4.66 4.93 -20.23
CA PHE A 226 4.31 5.61 -21.49
C PHE A 226 3.78 7.02 -21.17
N GLY A 227 4.64 7.90 -20.67
CA GLY A 227 4.18 9.24 -20.30
C GLY A 227 5.30 10.25 -20.21
N SER A 228 4.95 11.53 -20.28
CA SER A 228 5.94 12.59 -20.13
C SER A 228 6.49 12.62 -18.69
N ILE A 229 7.79 12.90 -18.56
CA ILE A 229 8.47 13.15 -17.27
C ILE A 229 7.70 14.22 -16.45
N HIS A 230 7.09 15.19 -17.14
CA HIS A 230 6.31 16.25 -16.49
C HIS A 230 5.05 15.72 -15.78
N ALA A 231 4.31 14.77 -16.37
CA ALA A 231 3.15 14.15 -15.74
C ALA A 231 3.54 13.27 -14.54
N ALA A 232 4.71 12.64 -14.59
CA ALA A 232 5.27 11.90 -13.46
C ALA A 232 5.65 12.84 -12.31
N LEU A 233 6.31 13.96 -12.59
CA LEU A 233 6.66 14.98 -11.61
C LEU A 233 5.44 15.62 -10.95
N GLN A 234 4.38 15.91 -11.70
CA GLN A 234 3.14 16.46 -11.13
C GLN A 234 2.42 15.48 -10.19
N ARG A 235 2.44 14.17 -10.51
CA ARG A 235 1.90 13.13 -9.62
C ARG A 235 2.68 13.02 -8.31
N THR A 236 4.01 13.14 -8.37
CA THR A 236 4.87 13.09 -7.18
C THR A 236 4.76 14.31 -6.30
N ALA A 237 4.55 15.50 -6.86
CA ALA A 237 4.46 16.75 -6.10
C ALA A 237 3.28 16.81 -5.12
N LYS A 238 2.15 16.18 -5.48
CA LYS A 238 0.94 16.11 -4.64
C LYS A 238 0.87 14.86 -3.76
N ASN A 239 1.84 13.96 -3.88
CA ASN A 239 1.86 12.71 -3.14
C ASN A 239 2.25 12.96 -1.68
N TRP A 240 1.45 12.44 -0.74
CA TRP A 240 1.71 12.57 0.69
C TRP A 240 3.07 11.99 1.10
N PHE A 241 3.49 10.89 0.49
CA PHE A 241 4.77 10.24 0.80
C PHE A 241 5.98 10.94 0.15
N SER A 242 5.77 12.02 -0.61
CA SER A 242 6.88 12.78 -1.16
C SER A 242 7.73 13.41 -0.05
N VAL A 243 9.03 13.58 -0.33
CA VAL A 243 9.95 14.27 0.60
C VAL A 243 9.44 15.67 0.92
N HIS A 244 8.90 16.37 -0.07
CA HIS A 244 8.34 17.72 0.10
C HIS A 244 7.16 17.73 1.10
N SER A 245 6.21 16.80 0.98
CA SER A 245 5.09 16.68 1.93
C SER A 245 5.59 16.39 3.34
N ALA A 246 6.55 15.47 3.47
CA ALA A 246 7.12 15.12 4.76
C ALA A 246 7.86 16.28 5.42
N GLN A 247 8.66 17.03 4.63
CA GLN A 247 9.34 18.23 5.11
C GLN A 247 8.33 19.27 5.60
N ARG A 248 7.26 19.48 4.86
CA ARG A 248 6.20 20.42 5.24
C ARG A 248 5.56 20.04 6.57
N VAL A 249 5.21 18.77 6.76
CA VAL A 249 4.61 18.28 8.03
C VAL A 249 5.61 18.39 9.18
N HIS A 250 6.84 17.98 8.96
CA HIS A 250 7.90 18.05 9.97
C HIS A 250 8.23 19.51 10.36
N HIS A 251 8.35 20.41 9.38
CA HIS A 251 8.60 21.83 9.65
C HIS A 251 7.43 22.48 10.37
N ALA A 252 6.19 22.11 10.05
CA ALA A 252 5.02 22.59 10.78
C ALA A 252 5.03 22.15 12.26
N PHE A 253 5.43 20.90 12.54
CA PHE A 253 5.57 20.41 13.90
C PHE A 253 6.68 21.18 14.67
N VAL A 254 7.88 21.23 14.10
CA VAL A 254 9.04 21.90 14.73
C VAL A 254 8.79 23.41 14.91
N GLY A 255 8.07 24.04 13.98
CA GLY A 255 7.72 25.47 14.10
C GLY A 255 6.70 25.76 15.21
N LEU A 256 5.93 24.76 15.64
CA LEU A 256 4.98 24.88 16.77
C LEU A 256 5.63 24.49 18.12
N ASP A 257 6.59 23.57 18.12
CA ASP A 257 7.33 23.07 19.28
C ASP A 257 8.37 24.14 19.70
N THR A 258 7.92 25.14 20.49
CA THR A 258 8.71 26.32 20.83
C THR A 258 9.73 26.03 21.94
N ASP A 259 9.42 25.12 22.85
CA ASP A 259 10.30 24.70 23.95
C ASP A 259 11.20 23.52 23.58
N MET A 260 11.00 22.94 22.36
CA MET A 260 11.79 21.84 21.78
C MET A 260 11.79 20.57 22.67
N ASP A 261 10.69 20.31 23.38
CA ASP A 261 10.55 19.09 24.19
C ASP A 261 10.08 17.88 23.38
N GLY A 262 9.73 18.08 22.09
CA GLY A 262 9.26 17.06 21.16
C GLY A 262 7.78 16.71 21.30
N LEU A 263 7.03 17.51 22.05
CA LEU A 263 5.58 17.43 22.23
C LEU A 263 4.98 18.82 21.97
N LEU A 264 3.75 18.87 21.48
CA LEU A 264 3.01 20.12 21.41
C LEU A 264 2.06 20.23 22.59
N SER A 265 2.16 21.31 23.33
CA SER A 265 1.16 21.75 24.30
C SER A 265 -0.12 22.21 23.58
N LYS A 266 -1.20 22.43 24.30
CA LYS A 266 -2.45 23.01 23.74
C LYS A 266 -2.23 24.40 23.19
N GLU A 267 -1.42 25.19 23.88
CA GLU A 267 -1.08 26.56 23.54
C GLU A 267 -0.28 26.62 22.25
N GLU A 268 0.73 25.78 22.09
CA GLU A 268 1.53 25.65 20.86
C GLU A 268 0.69 25.16 19.71
N PHE A 269 -0.09 24.10 19.92
CA PHE A 269 -0.96 23.56 18.87
C PHE A 269 -2.04 24.56 18.42
N ALA A 270 -2.53 25.43 19.31
CA ALA A 270 -3.49 26.46 18.96
C ALA A 270 -2.95 27.46 17.91
N CYS A 271 -1.63 27.59 17.80
CA CYS A 271 -0.96 28.43 16.80
C CYS A 271 -0.95 27.80 15.40
N PHE A 272 -1.39 26.55 15.23
CA PHE A 272 -1.45 25.91 13.93
C PHE A 272 -2.38 26.66 12.95
N GLY A 273 -1.91 26.89 11.71
CA GLY A 273 -2.68 27.57 10.67
C GLY A 273 -2.97 29.03 10.98
N ASP A 274 -1.97 29.76 11.46
CA ASP A 274 -2.02 31.19 11.82
C ASP A 274 -2.99 31.50 12.99
N GLY A 275 -3.15 30.55 13.91
CA GLY A 275 -3.97 30.73 15.11
C GLY A 275 -5.48 30.62 14.86
N GLY A 276 -5.90 30.03 13.73
CA GLY A 276 -7.32 29.89 13.38
C GLY A 276 -8.07 28.79 14.12
N LEU A 277 -7.43 28.06 15.04
CA LEU A 277 -8.08 26.99 15.80
C LEU A 277 -8.80 27.57 17.03
N THR A 278 -10.07 27.20 17.21
CA THR A 278 -10.81 27.58 18.44
C THR A 278 -10.36 26.73 19.62
N GLY A 279 -10.34 27.29 20.82
CA GLY A 279 -9.97 26.57 22.07
C GLY A 279 -10.77 25.29 22.27
N LEU A 280 -12.08 25.31 21.98
CA LEU A 280 -12.94 24.13 22.04
C LEU A 280 -12.47 23.02 21.07
N PHE A 281 -12.02 23.39 19.87
CA PHE A 281 -11.53 22.42 18.91
C PHE A 281 -10.20 21.80 19.37
N VAL A 282 -9.28 22.62 19.91
CA VAL A 282 -8.02 22.17 20.50
C VAL A 282 -8.30 21.18 21.64
N ASP A 283 -9.18 21.50 22.57
CA ASP A 283 -9.53 20.62 23.67
C ASP A 283 -10.07 19.28 23.21
N ARG A 284 -10.95 19.26 22.22
CA ARG A 284 -11.50 18.01 21.65
C ARG A 284 -10.45 17.16 20.96
N ILE A 285 -9.49 17.77 20.26
CA ILE A 285 -8.38 17.04 19.65
C ILE A 285 -7.53 16.39 20.73
N PHE A 286 -7.16 17.11 21.78
CA PHE A 286 -6.36 16.57 22.88
C PHE A 286 -7.10 15.47 23.65
N GLU A 287 -8.39 15.62 23.92
CA GLU A 287 -9.24 14.56 24.51
C GLU A 287 -9.25 13.29 23.64
N ALA A 288 -9.42 13.42 22.33
CA ALA A 288 -9.44 12.30 21.40
C ALA A 288 -8.09 11.56 21.33
N HIS A 289 -6.98 12.27 21.51
CA HIS A 289 -5.64 11.70 21.52
C HIS A 289 -5.24 11.14 22.89
N ALA A 290 -5.69 11.73 24.00
CA ALA A 290 -5.45 11.21 25.34
C ALA A 290 -6.00 9.79 25.54
N GLY A 291 -7.14 9.47 24.92
CA GLY A 291 -7.76 8.14 24.96
C GLY A 291 -7.01 7.06 24.12
N ARG A 292 -6.09 7.45 23.25
CA ARG A 292 -5.31 6.54 22.40
C ARG A 292 -3.87 6.29 22.88
N GLY A 293 -3.53 6.72 24.10
CA GLY A 293 -2.19 6.69 24.66
C GLY A 293 -1.59 5.29 24.73
N ALA A 294 -0.44 5.07 24.05
CA ALA A 294 0.43 3.94 24.34
C ALA A 294 0.98 4.07 25.78
N PRO A 295 1.16 2.94 26.52
CA PRO A 295 1.73 2.97 27.86
C PRO A 295 3.14 3.61 27.81
N GLY A 296 3.35 4.67 28.59
CA GLY A 296 4.61 5.41 28.66
C GLY A 296 4.61 6.83 28.10
N ARG A 297 3.50 7.32 27.52
CA ARG A 297 3.37 8.73 27.10
C ARG A 297 3.26 9.66 28.30
N ARG A 298 3.99 10.79 28.28
CA ARG A 298 3.77 11.90 29.20
C ARG A 298 2.33 12.41 29.02
N ALA A 299 1.57 12.48 30.09
CA ALA A 299 0.22 13.01 30.05
C ALA A 299 0.28 14.49 29.68
N GLY A 300 -0.39 14.88 28.59
CA GLY A 300 -0.69 16.29 28.31
C GLY A 300 -0.14 16.88 27.03
N GLY A 301 0.79 16.23 26.30
CA GLY A 301 1.36 16.75 25.04
C GLY A 301 0.98 15.91 23.81
N MET A 302 0.95 16.54 22.64
CA MET A 302 0.73 15.89 21.35
C MET A 302 2.10 15.58 20.71
N ASP A 303 2.45 14.30 20.54
CA ASP A 303 3.68 13.90 19.85
C ASP A 303 3.56 14.00 18.32
N PHE A 304 4.67 13.81 17.61
CA PHE A 304 4.71 13.89 16.16
C PHE A 304 3.74 12.92 15.46
N ARG A 305 3.48 11.74 16.03
CA ARG A 305 2.51 10.76 15.47
C ARG A 305 1.09 11.28 15.54
N ALA A 306 0.69 11.79 16.71
CA ALA A 306 -0.62 12.37 16.91
C ALA A 306 -0.83 13.63 16.05
N PHE A 307 0.21 14.45 15.91
CA PHE A 307 0.20 15.58 14.99
C PHE A 307 0.07 15.13 13.51
N THR A 308 0.75 14.06 13.12
CA THR A 308 0.61 13.49 11.79
C THR A 308 -0.82 13.01 11.52
N ASP A 309 -1.46 12.33 12.47
CA ASP A 309 -2.88 11.94 12.38
C ASP A 309 -3.79 13.15 12.18
N PHE A 310 -3.55 14.21 12.94
CA PHE A 310 -4.30 15.45 12.80
C PHE A 310 -4.12 16.05 11.38
N VAL A 311 -2.89 16.14 10.88
CA VAL A 311 -2.63 16.71 9.54
C VAL A 311 -3.27 15.86 8.44
N ILE A 312 -3.21 14.53 8.53
CA ILE A 312 -3.90 13.62 7.58
C ILE A 312 -5.41 13.89 7.58
N ALA A 313 -6.02 14.01 8.76
CA ALA A 313 -7.45 14.30 8.89
C ALA A 313 -7.81 15.70 8.35
N TRP A 314 -6.97 16.68 8.64
CA TRP A 314 -7.15 18.07 8.20
C TRP A 314 -7.08 18.22 6.67
N GLU A 315 -6.11 17.58 6.04
CA GLU A 315 -5.96 17.60 4.58
C GLU A 315 -7.04 16.77 3.87
N GLY A 316 -7.45 15.65 4.46
CA GLY A 316 -8.53 14.83 3.95
C GLY A 316 -9.88 15.55 3.87
N LYS A 317 -10.12 16.57 4.70
CA LYS A 317 -11.31 17.44 4.59
C LYS A 317 -11.25 18.35 3.37
N LYS A 318 -10.08 18.87 3.01
CA LYS A 318 -9.92 19.77 1.85
C LYS A 318 -10.20 19.08 0.50
N HIS A 319 -10.13 17.75 0.44
CA HIS A 319 -10.41 16.98 -0.76
C HIS A 319 -11.87 16.51 -0.88
N ARG A 320 -12.70 16.74 0.15
CA ARG A 320 -14.13 16.37 0.17
C ARG A 320 -15.09 17.55 0.02
N ALA A 321 -14.57 18.77 -0.01
CA ALA A 321 -15.28 20.01 -0.29
C ALA A 321 -15.02 20.46 -1.73
#